data_f29e0ce6af822f0fc2bce8c84458ce8b
#
_entry.id   f29e0ce6af822f0fc2bce8c84458ce8b
#
_cell.length_a   1.000
_cell.length_b   1.000
_cell.length_c   1.000
_cell.angle_alpha   90.00
_cell.angle_beta   90.00
_cell.angle_gamma   90.00
#
_symmetry.space_group_name_H-M   'P 1'
#
loop_
_entity.id
_entity.type
_entity.pdbx_description
1 polymer ?
#
loop_
_entity_poly.entity_id
_entity_poly.type
_entity_poly.pdbx_seq_one_letter_code
_entity_poly.pdbx_strand_id
1 'polypeptide(L)'
;MTLIRPTVPPASRHRSRRQSPSGPAFYLTLAGFLTVGLMATAASSSWMPKAPAAAVALRKATAPAPVLALHSPVPKPDAIARVDQLAGIVARRYKVAETAADEVVRAAFREGSRHGLDPMLILAVIAVESRFNPFAASEQGALGLMQVVPRFHKDKIEGAGAPSMLLPEANIAIGTLILKDSIRRGGSDAAGLQLYNGAFEDETRAYANRVLSERRRLEEALPRTRARA
;
A
#
# COMPACT_ATOMS: atom_id res chain seq x y z
N MET A 1 65.40 -1.37 -49.11
CA MET A 1 65.12 -1.51 -47.69
C MET A 1 63.62 -1.45 -47.51
N THR A 2 62.96 -2.62 -47.65
CA THR A 2 61.50 -2.75 -47.77
C THR A 2 61.00 -3.19 -46.40
N LEU A 3 60.22 -2.32 -45.71
CA LEU A 3 59.63 -2.59 -44.43
C LEU A 3 58.33 -3.39 -44.59
N ILE A 4 58.38 -4.64 -44.15
CA ILE A 4 57.21 -5.52 -44.06
C ILE A 4 56.41 -5.17 -42.82
N ARG A 5 55.13 -4.74 -43.01
CA ARG A 5 54.16 -4.57 -41.93
C ARG A 5 53.56 -5.94 -41.53
N PRO A 6 53.48 -6.29 -40.26
CA PRO A 6 52.73 -7.48 -39.83
C PRO A 6 51.21 -7.23 -39.88
N THR A 7 50.50 -8.11 -40.53
CA THR A 7 49.03 -8.20 -40.57
C THR A 7 48.54 -8.85 -39.30
N VAL A 8 47.67 -8.15 -38.55
CA VAL A 8 46.95 -8.66 -37.37
C VAL A 8 45.70 -9.43 -37.85
N PRO A 9 45.45 -10.64 -37.41
CA PRO A 9 44.22 -11.38 -37.76
C PRO A 9 43.03 -10.84 -36.99
N PRO A 10 41.80 -10.91 -37.56
CA PRO A 10 40.59 -10.40 -36.92
C PRO A 10 40.17 -11.28 -35.70
N ALA A 11 39.86 -10.64 -34.57
CA ALA A 11 39.38 -11.24 -33.39
C ALA A 11 38.01 -11.91 -33.60
N SER A 12 37.93 -13.20 -33.36
CA SER A 12 36.70 -13.97 -33.35
C SER A 12 35.78 -13.47 -32.21
N ARG A 13 34.61 -12.95 -32.57
CA ARG A 13 33.54 -12.61 -31.63
C ARG A 13 32.92 -13.86 -31.06
N HIS A 14 33.35 -14.28 -29.88
CA HIS A 14 32.64 -15.25 -29.07
C HIS A 14 31.36 -14.58 -28.54
N ARG A 15 30.24 -14.92 -29.15
CA ARG A 15 28.91 -14.58 -28.67
C ARG A 15 28.62 -15.45 -27.45
N SER A 16 28.91 -14.97 -26.25
CA SER A 16 28.48 -15.61 -25.02
C SER A 16 26.96 -15.51 -24.89
N ARG A 17 26.31 -16.62 -25.16
CA ARG A 17 24.89 -16.85 -24.91
C ARG A 17 24.70 -16.83 -23.40
N ARG A 18 24.16 -15.73 -22.85
CA ARG A 18 23.72 -15.64 -21.46
C ARG A 18 22.56 -16.60 -21.29
N GLN A 19 22.83 -17.72 -20.63
CA GLN A 19 21.81 -18.61 -20.11
C GLN A 19 21.19 -17.93 -18.87
N SER A 20 19.88 -17.70 -18.91
CA SER A 20 19.09 -17.32 -17.74
C SER A 20 18.99 -18.52 -16.79
N PRO A 21 19.21 -18.37 -15.50
CA PRO A 21 18.92 -19.42 -14.56
C PRO A 21 17.40 -19.56 -14.40
N SER A 22 16.87 -20.69 -14.87
CA SER A 22 15.53 -21.18 -14.55
C SER A 22 15.52 -21.59 -13.07
N GLY A 23 14.82 -20.82 -12.23
CA GLY A 23 14.53 -21.21 -10.85
C GLY A 23 13.55 -22.40 -10.79
N PRO A 24 13.59 -23.21 -9.74
CA PRO A 24 12.78 -24.41 -9.64
C PRO A 24 11.30 -24.08 -9.45
N ALA A 25 10.49 -24.61 -10.38
CA ALA A 25 9.05 -24.67 -10.26
C ALA A 25 8.68 -25.70 -9.19
N PHE A 26 8.12 -25.25 -8.06
CA PHE A 26 7.45 -26.15 -7.12
C PHE A 26 6.06 -26.49 -7.66
N TYR A 27 5.97 -27.61 -8.37
CA TYR A 27 4.72 -28.30 -8.63
C TYR A 27 4.32 -29.08 -7.39
N LEU A 28 3.30 -28.63 -6.69
CA LEU A 28 2.57 -29.42 -5.71
C LEU A 28 1.38 -30.06 -6.44
N THR A 29 1.57 -31.32 -6.80
CA THR A 29 0.50 -32.24 -7.22
C THR A 29 -0.41 -32.52 -6.04
N LEU A 30 -1.69 -32.16 -6.15
CA LEU A 30 -2.73 -32.64 -5.26
C LEU A 30 -3.63 -33.59 -6.05
N ALA A 31 -3.38 -34.89 -5.85
CA ALA A 31 -4.24 -35.97 -6.32
C ALA A 31 -5.44 -36.14 -5.39
N GLY A 32 -6.57 -36.19 -5.96
CA GLY A 32 -7.82 -36.84 -5.73
C GLY A 32 -8.26 -37.29 -4.34
N PHE A 33 -9.50 -36.98 -4.02
CA PHE A 33 -10.46 -37.99 -3.54
C PHE A 33 -11.89 -37.53 -3.87
N LEU A 34 -12.47 -38.29 -4.79
CA LEU A 34 -13.87 -38.30 -5.12
C LEU A 34 -14.56 -39.28 -4.15
N THR A 35 -15.54 -38.81 -3.36
CA THR A 35 -16.53 -39.73 -2.77
C THR A 35 -17.90 -39.10 -2.85
N VAL A 36 -18.70 -39.74 -3.66
CA VAL A 36 -20.15 -39.63 -3.82
C VAL A 36 -20.83 -40.13 -2.55
N GLY A 37 -21.75 -39.36 -1.98
CA GLY A 37 -22.62 -39.78 -0.92
C GLY A 37 -23.96 -39.06 -1.02
N LEU A 38 -24.83 -39.62 -1.85
CA LEU A 38 -26.26 -39.28 -1.96
C LEU A 38 -27.00 -39.96 -0.82
N MET A 39 -27.64 -39.20 0.10
CA MET A 39 -28.78 -39.68 0.89
C MET A 39 -29.74 -38.52 1.15
N ALA A 40 -30.87 -38.60 0.48
CA ALA A 40 -32.02 -37.81 0.76
C ALA A 40 -32.79 -38.45 1.92
N THR A 41 -33.20 -37.64 2.93
CA THR A 41 -34.38 -37.92 3.73
C THR A 41 -35.06 -36.60 4.06
N ALA A 42 -36.25 -36.46 3.51
CA ALA A 42 -37.22 -35.45 3.87
C ALA A 42 -37.76 -35.70 5.30
N ALA A 43 -37.71 -34.69 6.14
CA ALA A 43 -38.56 -34.60 7.31
C ALA A 43 -38.98 -33.13 7.48
N SER A 44 -40.18 -32.87 7.07
CA SER A 44 -40.95 -31.66 7.35
C SER A 44 -41.27 -31.62 8.85
N SER A 45 -40.83 -30.59 9.53
CA SER A 45 -41.42 -30.14 10.78
C SER A 45 -41.40 -28.63 10.84
N SER A 46 -42.59 -28.10 10.61
CA SER A 46 -42.99 -26.74 10.80
C SER A 46 -42.90 -26.37 12.27
N TRP A 47 -41.84 -25.67 12.67
CA TRP A 47 -41.81 -24.95 13.94
C TRP A 47 -41.73 -23.44 13.65
N MET A 48 -42.93 -22.80 13.66
CA MET A 48 -43.04 -21.36 13.84
C MET A 48 -43.02 -21.05 15.34
N PRO A 49 -42.05 -20.32 15.89
CA PRO A 49 -42.21 -19.74 17.20
C PRO A 49 -43.19 -18.56 17.11
N LYS A 50 -44.28 -18.68 17.86
CA LYS A 50 -45.28 -17.65 18.10
C LYS A 50 -44.59 -16.46 18.76
N ALA A 51 -44.55 -15.33 18.08
CA ALA A 51 -44.00 -14.08 18.61
C ALA A 51 -44.85 -13.63 19.82
N PRO A 52 -44.22 -13.32 20.99
CA PRO A 52 -44.96 -12.64 22.03
C PRO A 52 -45.20 -11.19 21.65
N ALA A 53 -46.46 -10.77 21.78
CA ALA A 53 -46.86 -9.36 21.64
C ALA A 53 -46.18 -8.58 22.77
N ALA A 54 -45.02 -7.99 22.47
CA ALA A 54 -44.35 -7.08 23.37
C ALA A 54 -44.93 -5.66 23.16
N ALA A 55 -45.53 -5.17 24.25
CA ALA A 55 -46.08 -3.85 24.38
C ALA A 55 -45.14 -2.75 23.85
N VAL A 56 -45.69 -1.90 22.98
CA VAL A 56 -45.06 -0.65 22.58
C VAL A 56 -45.02 0.28 23.78
N ALA A 57 -43.98 0.18 24.58
CA ALA A 57 -43.64 1.21 25.57
C ALA A 57 -43.08 2.41 24.80
N LEU A 58 -43.94 3.44 24.67
CA LEU A 58 -43.55 4.78 24.20
C LEU A 58 -42.41 5.31 25.07
N ARG A 59 -41.16 5.06 24.65
CA ARG A 59 -40.00 5.66 25.30
C ARG A 59 -40.02 7.15 25.02
N LYS A 60 -40.33 7.90 26.08
CA LYS A 60 -40.17 9.35 26.20
C LYS A 60 -38.83 9.74 25.60
N ALA A 61 -38.84 10.59 24.58
CA ALA A 61 -37.67 11.09 23.91
C ALA A 61 -36.72 11.70 24.94
N THR A 62 -35.65 10.98 25.24
CA THR A 62 -34.50 11.50 25.96
C THR A 62 -33.82 12.49 25.01
N ALA A 63 -33.63 13.72 25.44
CA ALA A 63 -32.93 14.76 24.70
C ALA A 63 -31.63 14.20 24.07
N PRO A 64 -31.26 14.61 22.86
CA PRO A 64 -30.02 14.14 22.26
C PRO A 64 -28.88 14.54 23.17
N ALA A 65 -28.05 13.56 23.54
CA ALA A 65 -26.82 13.79 24.25
C ALA A 65 -26.00 14.86 23.47
N PRO A 66 -25.31 15.76 24.16
CA PRO A 66 -24.48 16.74 23.48
C PRO A 66 -23.48 15.98 22.60
N VAL A 67 -23.58 16.15 21.30
CA VAL A 67 -22.55 15.71 20.35
C VAL A 67 -21.30 16.47 20.78
N LEU A 68 -20.42 15.82 21.52
CA LEU A 68 -19.05 16.26 21.70
C LEU A 68 -18.49 16.37 20.26
N ALA A 69 -18.58 17.59 19.71
CA ALA A 69 -17.90 17.93 18.48
C ALA A 69 -16.43 17.62 18.73
N LEU A 70 -15.96 16.49 18.18
CA LEU A 70 -14.55 16.20 18.02
C LEU A 70 -13.99 17.36 17.18
N HIS A 71 -13.54 18.40 17.88
CA HIS A 71 -12.76 19.47 17.28
C HIS A 71 -11.43 18.84 16.87
N SER A 72 -11.41 18.23 15.69
CA SER A 72 -10.14 18.04 15.01
C SER A 72 -9.53 19.44 14.87
N PRO A 73 -8.33 19.69 15.37
CA PRO A 73 -7.72 20.99 15.26
C PRO A 73 -7.69 21.41 13.80
N VAL A 74 -8.27 22.56 13.48
CA VAL A 74 -8.23 23.14 12.12
C VAL A 74 -6.74 23.23 11.75
N PRO A 75 -6.29 22.60 10.66
CA PRO A 75 -4.89 22.65 10.27
C PRO A 75 -4.44 24.09 10.12
N LYS A 76 -3.26 24.43 10.64
CA LYS A 76 -2.69 25.77 10.49
C LYS A 76 -2.58 26.11 9.00
N PRO A 77 -2.82 27.38 8.58
CA PRO A 77 -2.73 27.79 7.17
C PRO A 77 -1.43 27.34 6.48
N ASP A 78 -0.31 27.38 7.20
CA ASP A 78 1.00 26.95 6.70
C ASP A 78 1.04 25.43 6.38
N ALA A 79 0.31 24.61 7.14
CA ALA A 79 0.22 23.17 6.89
C ALA A 79 -0.60 22.87 5.64
N ILE A 80 -1.68 23.63 5.41
CA ILE A 80 -2.52 23.50 4.21
C ILE A 80 -1.69 23.88 2.97
N ALA A 81 -1.04 25.05 3.01
CA ALA A 81 -0.19 25.50 1.90
C ALA A 81 0.93 24.50 1.57
N ARG A 82 1.49 23.85 2.57
CA ARG A 82 2.52 22.81 2.38
C ARG A 82 1.96 21.57 1.68
N VAL A 83 0.75 21.14 2.03
CA VAL A 83 0.05 20.02 1.38
C VAL A 83 -0.21 20.33 -0.09
N ASP A 84 -0.73 21.53 -0.39
CA ASP A 84 -1.02 21.97 -1.76
C ASP A 84 0.26 22.04 -2.62
N GLN A 85 1.34 22.59 -2.07
CA GLN A 85 2.65 22.61 -2.76
C GLN A 85 3.16 21.22 -3.07
N LEU A 86 3.03 20.30 -2.11
CA LEU A 86 3.46 18.91 -2.28
C LEU A 86 2.62 18.18 -3.33
N ALA A 87 1.31 18.40 -3.36
CA ALA A 87 0.42 17.88 -4.39
C ALA A 87 0.85 18.33 -5.80
N GLY A 88 1.17 19.60 -5.98
CA GLY A 88 1.70 20.12 -7.24
C GLY A 88 3.07 19.53 -7.62
N ILE A 89 3.95 19.25 -6.65
CA ILE A 89 5.24 18.58 -6.89
C ILE A 89 4.99 17.14 -7.36
N VAL A 90 4.13 16.40 -6.66
CA VAL A 90 3.75 15.02 -7.01
C VAL A 90 3.15 14.95 -8.41
N ALA A 91 2.17 15.81 -8.72
CA ALA A 91 1.53 15.86 -10.03
C ALA A 91 2.54 15.99 -11.16
N ARG A 92 3.44 16.97 -11.08
CA ARG A 92 4.46 17.23 -12.09
C ARG A 92 5.50 16.10 -12.18
N ARG A 93 5.97 15.61 -11.03
CA ARG A 93 7.06 14.61 -10.98
C ARG A 93 6.63 13.24 -11.48
N TYR A 94 5.44 12.80 -11.11
CA TYR A 94 4.92 11.47 -11.45
C TYR A 94 3.95 11.49 -12.64
N LYS A 95 3.67 12.68 -13.21
CA LYS A 95 2.79 12.88 -14.37
C LYS A 95 1.37 12.35 -14.11
N VAL A 96 0.83 12.65 -12.95
CA VAL A 96 -0.55 12.35 -12.57
C VAL A 96 -1.38 13.63 -12.54
N ALA A 97 -2.71 13.51 -12.63
CA ALA A 97 -3.61 14.67 -12.55
C ALA A 97 -3.45 15.39 -11.20
N GLU A 98 -3.52 16.72 -11.19
CA GLU A 98 -3.36 17.51 -9.96
C GLU A 98 -4.41 17.15 -8.91
N THR A 99 -5.65 16.90 -9.33
CA THR A 99 -6.74 16.46 -8.43
C THR A 99 -6.44 15.12 -7.78
N ALA A 100 -5.91 14.16 -8.53
CA ALA A 100 -5.52 12.84 -8.01
C ALA A 100 -4.31 12.96 -7.05
N ALA A 101 -3.34 13.80 -7.39
CA ALA A 101 -2.20 14.07 -6.50
C ALA A 101 -2.65 14.71 -5.19
N ASP A 102 -3.57 15.69 -5.24
CA ASP A 102 -4.12 16.35 -4.06
C ASP A 102 -4.85 15.37 -3.14
N GLU A 103 -5.71 14.52 -3.71
CA GLU A 103 -6.42 13.47 -2.98
C GLU A 103 -5.45 12.52 -2.24
N VAL A 104 -4.45 12.01 -2.95
CA VAL A 104 -3.45 11.08 -2.39
C VAL A 104 -2.61 11.75 -1.31
N VAL A 105 -2.14 12.98 -1.53
CA VAL A 105 -1.32 13.70 -0.55
C VAL A 105 -2.13 13.96 0.71
N ARG A 106 -3.37 14.46 0.59
CA ARG A 106 -4.24 14.69 1.76
C ARG A 106 -4.54 13.38 2.50
N ALA A 107 -4.79 12.29 1.78
CA ALA A 107 -5.00 10.98 2.40
C ALA A 107 -3.77 10.52 3.19
N ALA A 108 -2.56 10.66 2.63
CA ALA A 108 -1.32 10.31 3.31
C ALA A 108 -1.10 11.14 4.59
N PHE A 109 -1.43 12.44 4.55
CA PHE A 109 -1.33 13.30 5.74
C PHE A 109 -2.37 12.94 6.80
N ARG A 110 -3.61 12.61 6.41
CA ARG A 110 -4.65 12.14 7.35
C ARG A 110 -4.24 10.83 8.03
N GLU A 111 -3.83 9.85 7.25
CA GLU A 111 -3.46 8.54 7.78
C GLU A 111 -2.15 8.59 8.57
N GLY A 112 -1.19 9.39 8.13
CA GLY A 112 0.04 9.64 8.88
C GLY A 112 -0.25 10.21 10.26
N SER A 113 -1.09 11.26 10.35
CA SER A 113 -1.51 11.86 11.62
C SER A 113 -2.28 10.88 12.49
N ARG A 114 -3.19 10.09 11.92
CA ARG A 114 -3.99 9.09 12.64
C ARG A 114 -3.13 8.00 13.26
N HIS A 115 -2.08 7.58 12.58
CA HIS A 115 -1.27 6.44 12.96
C HIS A 115 0.10 6.79 13.55
N GLY A 116 0.44 8.07 13.62
CA GLY A 116 1.74 8.54 14.11
C GLY A 116 2.90 8.18 13.19
N LEU A 117 2.64 8.13 11.87
CA LEU A 117 3.65 7.95 10.85
C LEU A 117 3.93 9.27 10.11
N ASP A 118 5.15 9.43 9.65
CA ASP A 118 5.51 10.56 8.80
C ASP A 118 4.78 10.45 7.44
N PRO A 119 3.95 11.44 7.06
CA PRO A 119 3.27 11.45 5.76
C PRO A 119 4.24 11.38 4.57
N MET A 120 5.45 11.94 4.70
CA MET A 120 6.47 11.88 3.65
C MET A 120 6.97 10.45 3.42
N LEU A 121 7.03 9.63 4.48
CA LEU A 121 7.36 8.22 4.35
C LEU A 121 6.25 7.45 3.61
N ILE A 122 4.99 7.72 3.91
CA ILE A 122 3.83 7.11 3.21
C ILE A 122 3.88 7.46 1.73
N LEU A 123 4.08 8.74 1.39
CA LEU A 123 4.17 9.20 0.00
C LEU A 123 5.37 8.59 -0.74
N ALA A 124 6.50 8.40 -0.05
CA ALA A 124 7.66 7.73 -0.63
C ALA A 124 7.41 6.25 -0.93
N VAL A 125 6.67 5.55 -0.06
CA VAL A 125 6.21 4.18 -0.33
C VAL A 125 5.31 4.16 -1.57
N ILE A 126 4.30 5.03 -1.65
CA ILE A 126 3.41 5.15 -2.83
C ILE A 126 4.21 5.41 -4.10
N ALA A 127 5.21 6.28 -4.02
CA ALA A 127 6.08 6.61 -5.16
C ALA A 127 6.87 5.39 -5.67
N VAL A 128 7.39 4.58 -4.77
CA VAL A 128 8.19 3.38 -5.10
C VAL A 128 7.30 2.24 -5.58
N GLU A 129 6.12 2.04 -4.96
CA GLU A 129 5.22 0.93 -5.25
C GLU A 129 4.46 1.10 -6.56
N SER A 130 3.84 2.24 -6.77
CA SER A 130 2.91 2.45 -7.89
C SER A 130 3.24 3.66 -8.76
N ARG A 131 4.19 4.50 -8.36
CA ARG A 131 4.40 5.84 -8.95
C ARG A 131 3.10 6.66 -8.99
N PHE A 132 2.32 6.57 -7.93
CA PHE A 132 1.01 7.23 -7.78
C PHE A 132 -0.08 6.73 -8.75
N ASN A 133 0.06 5.53 -9.32
CA ASN A 133 -1.01 4.90 -10.11
C ASN A 133 -1.97 4.12 -9.20
N PRO A 134 -3.24 4.57 -9.01
CA PRO A 134 -4.20 3.88 -8.16
C PRO A 134 -4.67 2.53 -8.73
N PHE A 135 -4.49 2.32 -10.03
CA PHE A 135 -4.87 1.09 -10.73
C PHE A 135 -3.71 0.11 -10.90
N ALA A 136 -2.57 0.35 -10.25
CA ALA A 136 -1.45 -0.55 -10.32
C ALA A 136 -1.82 -1.93 -9.77
N ALA A 137 -1.48 -2.98 -10.53
CA ALA A 137 -1.66 -4.36 -10.13
C ALA A 137 -0.44 -5.17 -10.53
N SER A 138 0.01 -6.08 -9.65
CA SER A 138 1.13 -6.97 -9.93
C SER A 138 0.66 -8.40 -10.19
N GLU A 139 1.51 -9.21 -10.83
CA GLU A 139 1.27 -10.65 -11.04
C GLU A 139 1.10 -11.41 -9.72
N GLN A 140 1.71 -10.92 -8.64
CA GLN A 140 1.60 -11.48 -7.31
C GLN A 140 0.32 -11.06 -6.57
N GLY A 141 -0.55 -10.27 -7.22
CA GLY A 141 -1.82 -9.81 -6.68
C GLY A 141 -1.72 -8.63 -5.74
N ALA A 142 -0.65 -7.84 -5.81
CA ALA A 142 -0.57 -6.56 -5.12
C ALA A 142 -1.41 -5.52 -5.88
N LEU A 143 -2.15 -4.66 -5.16
CA LEU A 143 -3.11 -3.73 -5.72
C LEU A 143 -2.92 -2.30 -5.21
N GLY A 144 -3.12 -1.35 -6.10
CA GLY A 144 -3.30 0.07 -5.83
C GLY A 144 -2.02 0.81 -5.43
N LEU A 145 -2.20 1.99 -4.84
CA LEU A 145 -1.14 2.96 -4.55
C LEU A 145 0.01 2.42 -3.71
N MET A 146 -0.31 1.67 -2.66
CA MET A 146 0.67 1.09 -1.73
C MET A 146 0.91 -0.41 -1.97
N GLN A 147 0.45 -0.95 -3.12
CA GLN A 147 0.62 -2.35 -3.53
C GLN A 147 0.26 -3.35 -2.40
N VAL A 148 -0.93 -3.18 -1.84
CA VAL A 148 -1.45 -4.09 -0.81
C VAL A 148 -1.79 -5.44 -1.44
N VAL A 149 -1.33 -6.55 -0.84
CA VAL A 149 -1.66 -7.91 -1.28
C VAL A 149 -2.79 -8.46 -0.40
N PRO A 150 -4.06 -8.50 -0.87
CA PRO A 150 -5.22 -8.75 -0.02
C PRO A 150 -5.18 -10.09 0.70
N ARG A 151 -4.65 -11.14 0.07
CA ARG A 151 -4.58 -12.48 0.67
C ARG A 151 -3.77 -12.55 1.96
N PHE A 152 -2.82 -11.61 2.19
CA PHE A 152 -1.99 -11.57 3.39
C PHE A 152 -2.52 -10.62 4.47
N HIS A 153 -3.56 -9.84 4.17
CA HIS A 153 -4.06 -8.76 5.04
C HIS A 153 -5.58 -8.77 5.18
N LYS A 154 -6.17 -9.97 5.12
CA LYS A 154 -7.63 -10.16 5.21
C LYS A 154 -8.21 -9.55 6.48
N ASP A 155 -7.53 -9.73 7.61
CA ASP A 155 -7.90 -9.17 8.90
C ASP A 155 -8.09 -7.65 8.87
N LYS A 156 -7.17 -6.93 8.24
CA LYS A 156 -7.21 -5.46 8.12
C LYS A 156 -8.26 -4.99 7.14
N ILE A 157 -8.41 -5.72 6.04
CA ILE A 157 -9.38 -5.39 4.99
C ILE A 157 -10.80 -5.62 5.47
N GLU A 158 -11.06 -6.76 6.11
CA GLU A 158 -12.37 -7.08 6.68
C GLU A 158 -12.71 -6.15 7.86
N GLY A 159 -11.73 -5.86 8.73
CA GLY A 159 -11.88 -4.88 9.80
C GLY A 159 -12.20 -3.46 9.33
N ALA A 160 -11.85 -3.12 8.10
CA ALA A 160 -12.19 -1.85 7.44
C ALA A 160 -13.47 -1.91 6.59
N GLY A 161 -14.26 -2.99 6.65
CA GLY A 161 -15.48 -3.16 5.87
C GLY A 161 -15.25 -3.67 4.46
N ALA A 162 -14.15 -4.36 4.21
CA ALA A 162 -13.80 -4.99 2.92
C ALA A 162 -13.86 -4.05 1.69
N PRO A 163 -13.28 -2.85 1.75
CA PRO A 163 -13.29 -1.93 0.62
C PRO A 163 -12.41 -2.44 -0.53
N SER A 164 -12.66 -1.95 -1.73
CA SER A 164 -11.78 -2.22 -2.87
C SER A 164 -10.39 -1.62 -2.66
N MET A 165 -9.34 -2.42 -2.89
CA MET A 165 -7.95 -1.96 -2.82
C MET A 165 -7.53 -1.07 -4.00
N LEU A 166 -8.39 -0.85 -4.96
CA LEU A 166 -8.20 0.13 -6.05
C LEU A 166 -8.77 1.52 -5.70
N LEU A 167 -9.48 1.65 -4.59
CA LEU A 167 -9.91 2.96 -4.07
C LEU A 167 -8.73 3.63 -3.36
N PRO A 168 -8.30 4.83 -3.78
CA PRO A 168 -7.12 5.51 -3.23
C PRO A 168 -7.12 5.62 -1.70
N GLU A 169 -8.21 6.13 -1.13
CA GLU A 169 -8.32 6.33 0.32
C GLU A 169 -8.23 5.01 1.10
N ALA A 170 -8.96 3.98 0.66
CA ALA A 170 -8.95 2.67 1.31
C ALA A 170 -7.57 2.00 1.23
N ASN A 171 -6.93 2.09 0.07
CA ASN A 171 -5.60 1.53 -0.14
C ASN A 171 -4.56 2.21 0.75
N ILE A 172 -4.57 3.55 0.83
CA ILE A 172 -3.65 4.31 1.69
C ILE A 172 -3.92 4.01 3.17
N ALA A 173 -5.19 3.95 3.59
CA ALA A 173 -5.52 3.65 4.99
C ALA A 173 -5.00 2.26 5.40
N ILE A 174 -5.31 1.21 4.63
CA ILE A 174 -4.88 -0.15 4.92
C ILE A 174 -3.37 -0.32 4.75
N GLY A 175 -2.78 0.22 3.68
CA GLY A 175 -1.34 0.20 3.46
C GLY A 175 -0.55 0.88 4.58
N THR A 176 -1.07 2.01 5.11
CA THR A 176 -0.48 2.71 6.26
C THR A 176 -0.53 1.87 7.54
N LEU A 177 -1.61 1.14 7.79
CA LEU A 177 -1.69 0.19 8.91
C LEU A 177 -0.67 -0.93 8.79
N ILE A 178 -0.51 -1.49 7.59
CA ILE A 178 0.49 -2.54 7.31
C ILE A 178 1.90 -1.98 7.52
N LEU A 179 2.19 -0.79 7.01
CA LEU A 179 3.49 -0.13 7.16
C LEU A 179 3.80 0.14 8.64
N LYS A 180 2.83 0.66 9.40
CA LYS A 180 2.97 0.86 10.85
C LYS A 180 3.31 -0.43 11.58
N ASP A 181 2.60 -1.52 11.30
CA ASP A 181 2.86 -2.82 11.90
C ASP A 181 4.25 -3.35 11.55
N SER A 182 4.68 -3.13 10.32
CA SER A 182 6.00 -3.54 9.83
C SER A 182 7.11 -2.75 10.53
N ILE A 183 6.96 -1.42 10.68
CA ILE A 183 7.92 -0.57 11.39
C ILE A 183 7.99 -0.96 12.88
N ARG A 184 6.85 -1.17 13.52
CA ARG A 184 6.80 -1.62 14.92
C ARG A 184 7.53 -2.95 15.13
N ARG A 185 7.35 -3.92 14.23
CA ARG A 185 8.03 -5.22 14.28
C ARG A 185 9.51 -5.12 13.95
N GLY A 186 9.87 -4.26 13.00
CA GLY A 186 11.26 -4.06 12.59
C GLY A 186 12.08 -3.20 13.55
N GLY A 187 11.44 -2.42 14.43
CA GLY A 187 12.11 -1.53 15.38
C GLY A 187 12.75 -0.27 14.76
N SER A 188 12.69 -0.12 13.45
CA SER A 188 13.17 1.07 12.72
C SER A 188 12.47 1.20 11.37
N ASP A 189 12.48 2.41 10.77
CA ASP A 189 11.93 2.63 9.43
C ASP A 189 12.58 1.70 8.40
N ALA A 190 13.91 1.58 8.41
CA ALA A 190 14.62 0.76 7.43
C ALA A 190 14.28 -0.73 7.54
N ALA A 191 14.27 -1.28 8.74
CA ALA A 191 13.92 -2.69 8.95
C ALA A 191 12.42 -2.93 8.70
N GLY A 192 11.56 -1.97 9.11
CA GLY A 192 10.13 -2.02 8.84
C GLY A 192 9.80 -2.00 7.35
N LEU A 193 10.49 -1.18 6.56
CA LEU A 193 10.36 -1.15 5.11
C LEU A 193 10.75 -2.49 4.46
N GLN A 194 11.82 -3.13 4.94
CA GLN A 194 12.20 -4.46 4.46
C GLN A 194 11.12 -5.51 4.77
N LEU A 195 10.52 -5.46 5.98
CA LEU A 195 9.40 -6.31 6.36
C LEU A 195 8.16 -6.02 5.50
N TYR A 196 7.87 -4.75 5.22
CA TYR A 196 6.76 -4.33 4.37
C TYR A 196 6.84 -4.93 2.96
N ASN A 197 8.02 -4.89 2.36
CA ASN A 197 8.28 -5.44 1.03
C ASN A 197 8.48 -6.97 1.03
N GLY A 198 8.52 -7.62 2.20
CA GLY A 198 8.83 -9.05 2.31
C GLY A 198 10.29 -9.43 2.04
N ALA A 199 11.20 -8.45 1.98
CA ALA A 199 12.62 -8.62 1.67
C ALA A 199 13.49 -8.57 2.94
N PHE A 200 13.09 -9.25 4.00
CA PHE A 200 13.77 -9.21 5.30
C PHE A 200 15.16 -9.86 5.30
N GLU A 201 15.46 -10.72 4.33
CA GLU A 201 16.79 -11.35 4.16
C GLU A 201 17.75 -10.54 3.27
N ASP A 202 17.28 -9.43 2.67
CA ASP A 202 18.12 -8.57 1.83
C ASP A 202 19.03 -7.67 2.68
N GLU A 203 20.26 -8.11 2.86
CA GLU A 203 21.30 -7.37 3.62
C GLU A 203 21.60 -6.00 3.01
N THR A 204 21.43 -5.83 1.70
CA THR A 204 21.66 -4.54 1.01
C THR A 204 20.60 -3.51 1.33
N ARG A 205 19.46 -3.92 1.86
CA ARG A 205 18.30 -3.08 2.15
C ARG A 205 17.85 -2.24 0.94
N ALA A 206 17.92 -2.85 -0.24
CA ALA A 206 17.70 -2.14 -1.50
C ALA A 206 16.33 -1.45 -1.55
N TYR A 207 15.28 -2.11 -1.04
CA TYR A 207 13.95 -1.51 -0.97
C TYR A 207 13.90 -0.31 -0.02
N ALA A 208 14.36 -0.49 1.21
CA ALA A 208 14.38 0.59 2.21
C ALA A 208 15.19 1.80 1.71
N ASN A 209 16.34 1.56 1.10
CA ASN A 209 17.19 2.61 0.55
C ASN A 209 16.48 3.39 -0.58
N ARG A 210 15.70 2.72 -1.45
CA ARG A 210 14.89 3.39 -2.48
C ARG A 210 13.83 4.28 -1.87
N VAL A 211 13.05 3.76 -0.90
CA VAL A 211 11.98 4.52 -0.24
C VAL A 211 12.55 5.72 0.52
N LEU A 212 13.59 5.54 1.34
CA LEU A 212 14.20 6.62 2.11
C LEU A 212 14.87 7.67 1.22
N SER A 213 15.41 7.27 0.07
CA SER A 213 15.93 8.20 -0.93
C SER A 213 14.81 9.00 -1.58
N GLU A 214 13.68 8.37 -1.88
CA GLU A 214 12.54 9.07 -2.46
C GLU A 214 11.89 10.02 -1.45
N ARG A 215 11.80 9.65 -0.17
CA ARG A 215 11.38 10.54 0.91
C ARG A 215 12.22 11.82 0.93
N ARG A 216 13.56 11.70 0.96
CA ARG A 216 14.45 12.87 0.91
C ARG A 216 14.21 13.74 -0.31
N ARG A 217 14.04 13.15 -1.49
CA ARG A 217 13.76 13.89 -2.73
C ARG A 217 12.46 14.69 -2.71
N LEU A 218 11.42 14.15 -2.06
CA LEU A 218 10.16 14.85 -1.87
C LEU A 218 10.32 15.98 -0.86
N GLU A 219 11.06 15.77 0.22
CA GLU A 219 11.37 16.79 1.24
C GLU A 219 12.20 17.93 0.64
N GLU A 220 13.22 17.64 -0.15
CA GLU A 220 14.09 18.62 -0.82
C GLU A 220 13.37 19.44 -1.89
N ALA A 221 12.33 18.86 -2.51
CA ALA A 221 11.53 19.57 -3.51
C ALA A 221 10.59 20.61 -2.92
N LEU A 222 10.30 20.54 -1.61
CA LEU A 222 9.51 21.54 -0.91
C LEU A 222 10.35 22.81 -0.68
N PRO A 223 9.78 24.01 -0.91
CA PRO A 223 10.44 25.26 -0.54
C PRO A 223 10.77 25.27 0.95
N ARG A 224 12.01 25.63 1.28
CA ARG A 224 12.38 25.84 2.68
C ARG A 224 11.56 27.00 3.22
N THR A 225 10.76 26.74 4.25
CA THR A 225 10.06 27.80 4.98
C THR A 225 11.13 28.73 5.54
N ARG A 226 11.27 29.95 4.98
CA ARG A 226 12.11 30.96 5.60
C ARG A 226 11.51 31.22 6.99
N ALA A 227 12.25 30.87 8.04
CA ALA A 227 11.91 31.32 9.38
C ALA A 227 11.80 32.86 9.29
N ARG A 228 10.63 33.41 9.54
CA ARG A 228 10.46 34.83 9.77
C ARG A 228 11.23 35.14 11.06
N ALA A 229 12.36 35.81 10.89
CA ALA A 229 13.09 36.43 11.98
C ALA A 229 12.26 37.60 12.55
#